data_bdf5433bbcd9368c48263dc8e99720ef
#
_entry.id   bdf5433bbcd9368c48263dc8e99720ef
#
_cell.length_a   1.000
_cell.length_b   1.000
_cell.length_c   1.000
_cell.angle_alpha   90.00
_cell.angle_beta   90.00
_cell.angle_gamma   90.00
#
_symmetry.space_group_name_H-M   'P 1'
#
loop_
_entity.id
_entity.type
_entity.pdbx_description
1 polymer ?
#
loop_
_entity_poly.entity_id
_entity_poly.type
_entity_poly.pdbx_seq_one_letter_code
_entity_poly.pdbx_strand_id
1 'polypeptide(L)'
;MNRLHIKKAAVLGAGVMGAQIAAHLANAGVPVVLFDLPAKEGDKNGIVRKAIDGLKKLEPAPLANKAALKLISAANYDEHLAELAGCELIIEAIAERMDWKNDLYGKIVPHISANAIIASNTSGLTIDALSQALPADVRPRFCGIHFFNPPRYMRLVEIIATRTTDAGTLDALETWLTSRLGKGVIRALDTPNFVANRIGVLSILAVMHHTQRFELGFDVVDALTGPKIGRPKSATYRTRSGRASCREECLRLCRSRWS
;
A
#
# COMPACT_ATOMS: atom_id res chain seq x y z
N MET A 1 -3.60 -27.66 8.57
CA MET A 1 -3.33 -26.24 8.23
C MET A 1 -4.22 -25.37 9.09
N ASN A 2 -3.64 -24.56 9.98
CA ASN A 2 -4.41 -23.60 10.77
C ASN A 2 -4.98 -22.53 9.82
N ARG A 3 -6.29 -22.47 9.70
CA ARG A 3 -6.97 -21.51 8.81
C ARG A 3 -6.91 -20.13 9.46
N LEU A 4 -6.18 -19.19 8.85
CA LEU A 4 -6.14 -17.80 9.33
C LEU A 4 -7.57 -17.22 9.34
N HIS A 5 -8.00 -16.74 10.49
CA HIS A 5 -9.29 -16.11 10.67
C HIS A 5 -9.11 -14.69 11.17
N ILE A 6 -9.33 -13.71 10.29
CA ILE A 6 -9.25 -12.29 10.61
C ILE A 6 -10.65 -11.78 10.88
N LYS A 7 -10.97 -11.57 12.15
CA LYS A 7 -12.25 -11.03 12.63
C LYS A 7 -12.24 -9.51 12.61
N LYS A 8 -11.08 -8.88 12.82
CA LYS A 8 -10.90 -7.44 12.86
C LYS A 8 -9.50 -7.11 12.31
N ALA A 9 -9.41 -6.06 11.51
CA ALA A 9 -8.14 -5.55 11.03
C ALA A 9 -7.92 -4.10 11.42
N ALA A 10 -6.67 -3.67 11.49
CA ALA A 10 -6.30 -2.26 11.58
C ALA A 10 -5.55 -1.83 10.32
N VAL A 11 -5.79 -0.60 9.87
CA VAL A 11 -5.00 0.05 8.83
C VAL A 11 -4.42 1.33 9.40
N LEU A 12 -3.10 1.47 9.37
CA LEU A 12 -2.35 2.57 9.93
C LEU A 12 -1.97 3.55 8.82
N GLY A 13 -2.55 4.74 8.85
CA GLY A 13 -2.46 5.76 7.81
C GLY A 13 -3.75 5.85 6.98
N ALA A 14 -4.44 6.99 7.05
CA ALA A 14 -5.68 7.26 6.31
C ALA A 14 -5.43 8.01 4.98
N GLY A 15 -4.23 7.85 4.42
CA GLY A 15 -3.89 8.36 3.09
C GLY A 15 -4.63 7.62 1.97
N VAL A 16 -4.26 7.93 0.72
CA VAL A 16 -4.91 7.36 -0.47
C VAL A 16 -4.94 5.83 -0.45
N MET A 17 -3.82 5.18 -0.12
CA MET A 17 -3.76 3.72 -0.08
C MET A 17 -4.47 3.15 1.15
N GLY A 18 -4.18 3.68 2.35
CA GLY A 18 -4.74 3.12 3.58
C GLY A 18 -6.26 3.19 3.64
N ALA A 19 -6.87 4.32 3.28
CA ALA A 19 -8.33 4.44 3.23
C ALA A 19 -8.96 3.45 2.23
N GLN A 20 -8.34 3.24 1.05
CA GLN A 20 -8.84 2.30 0.06
C GLN A 20 -8.60 0.83 0.44
N ILE A 21 -7.49 0.52 1.14
CA ILE A 21 -7.24 -0.82 1.72
C ILE A 21 -8.31 -1.11 2.78
N ALA A 22 -8.60 -0.15 3.67
CA ALA A 22 -9.67 -0.29 4.66
C ALA A 22 -11.03 -0.54 4.00
N ALA A 23 -11.35 0.20 2.92
CA ALA A 23 -12.57 -0.02 2.13
C ALA A 23 -12.61 -1.43 1.50
N HIS A 24 -11.48 -1.92 1.00
CA HIS A 24 -11.40 -3.25 0.38
C HIS A 24 -11.58 -4.37 1.41
N LEU A 25 -11.00 -4.25 2.60
CA LEU A 25 -11.23 -5.15 3.73
C LEU A 25 -12.72 -5.14 4.17
N ALA A 26 -13.30 -3.96 4.29
CA ALA A 26 -14.72 -3.80 4.63
C ALA A 26 -15.65 -4.41 3.57
N ASN A 27 -15.32 -4.33 2.28
CA ASN A 27 -16.07 -5.01 1.21
C ASN A 27 -16.07 -6.54 1.36
N ALA A 28 -15.03 -7.11 1.97
CA ALA A 28 -14.94 -8.55 2.30
C ALA A 28 -15.62 -8.91 3.62
N GLY A 29 -16.32 -7.95 4.26
CA GLY A 29 -17.02 -8.14 5.53
C GLY A 29 -16.11 -8.12 6.77
N VAL A 30 -14.90 -7.61 6.66
CA VAL A 30 -13.95 -7.49 7.78
C VAL A 30 -14.13 -6.11 8.44
N PRO A 31 -14.45 -6.03 9.74
CA PRO A 31 -14.38 -4.80 10.51
C PRO A 31 -12.96 -4.23 10.52
N VAL A 32 -12.84 -2.92 10.29
CA VAL A 32 -11.55 -2.24 10.18
C VAL A 32 -11.49 -1.03 11.08
N VAL A 33 -10.42 -0.89 11.83
CA VAL A 33 -10.07 0.35 12.52
C VAL A 33 -9.05 1.08 11.64
N LEU A 34 -9.43 2.24 11.12
CA LEU A 34 -8.55 3.09 10.33
C LEU A 34 -7.94 4.15 11.22
N PHE A 35 -6.60 4.19 11.27
CA PHE A 35 -5.82 5.09 12.11
C PHE A 35 -5.15 6.19 11.29
N ASP A 36 -5.01 7.36 11.91
CA ASP A 36 -4.07 8.41 11.48
C ASP A 36 -3.67 9.27 12.68
N LEU A 37 -2.86 10.29 12.43
CA LEU A 37 -2.52 11.30 13.40
C LEU A 37 -3.79 12.01 13.90
N PRO A 38 -3.82 12.43 15.18
CA PRO A 38 -4.92 13.25 15.67
C PRO A 38 -4.94 14.59 14.95
N ALA A 39 -6.12 15.11 14.66
CA ALA A 39 -6.26 16.47 14.15
C ALA A 39 -5.79 17.48 15.22
N LYS A 40 -5.14 18.55 14.77
CA LYS A 40 -4.62 19.60 15.66
C LYS A 40 -5.74 20.37 16.35
N GLU A 41 -6.86 20.54 15.66
CA GLU A 41 -8.03 21.28 16.12
C GLU A 41 -9.32 20.50 15.86
N GLY A 42 -10.33 20.70 16.69
CA GLY A 42 -11.64 20.08 16.56
C GLY A 42 -11.67 18.59 16.91
N ASP A 43 -12.39 17.80 16.11
CA ASP A 43 -12.49 16.35 16.29
C ASP A 43 -11.14 15.67 16.07
N LYS A 44 -10.60 15.04 17.11
CA LYS A 44 -9.31 14.32 17.04
C LYS A 44 -9.26 13.27 15.92
N ASN A 45 -10.39 12.66 15.57
CA ASN A 45 -10.52 11.71 14.46
C ASN A 45 -10.86 12.39 13.12
N GLY A 46 -10.84 13.72 13.03
CA GLY A 46 -11.27 14.50 11.87
C GLY A 46 -10.53 14.13 10.58
N ILE A 47 -9.22 13.82 10.65
CA ILE A 47 -8.42 13.38 9.51
C ILE A 47 -8.99 12.07 8.95
N VAL A 48 -9.20 11.08 9.80
CA VAL A 48 -9.70 9.77 9.40
C VAL A 48 -11.15 9.83 8.92
N ARG A 49 -12.01 10.59 9.62
CA ARG A 49 -13.41 10.77 9.18
C ARG A 49 -13.50 11.41 7.80
N LYS A 50 -12.67 12.41 7.53
CA LYS A 50 -12.56 13.05 6.20
C LYS A 50 -12.12 12.04 5.13
N ALA A 51 -11.17 11.16 5.46
CA ALA A 51 -10.73 10.10 4.54
C ALA A 51 -11.84 9.09 4.26
N ILE A 52 -12.56 8.62 5.28
CA ILE A 52 -13.71 7.71 5.15
C ILE A 52 -14.83 8.35 4.30
N ASP A 53 -15.16 9.62 4.55
CA ASP A 53 -16.15 10.34 3.75
C ASP A 53 -15.70 10.55 2.30
N GLY A 54 -14.39 10.74 2.09
CA GLY A 54 -13.78 10.82 0.78
C GLY A 54 -13.99 9.57 -0.08
N LEU A 55 -14.03 8.38 0.52
CA LEU A 55 -14.28 7.11 -0.20
C LEU A 55 -15.60 7.09 -0.97
N LYS A 56 -16.59 7.87 -0.54
CA LYS A 56 -17.90 7.96 -1.20
C LYS A 56 -17.86 8.67 -2.55
N LYS A 57 -16.80 9.47 -2.79
CA LYS A 57 -16.65 10.37 -3.93
C LYS A 57 -15.61 9.90 -4.95
N LEU A 58 -14.87 8.83 -4.63
CA LEU A 58 -13.80 8.34 -5.51
C LEU A 58 -14.37 7.57 -6.69
N GLU A 59 -13.74 7.79 -7.85
CA GLU A 59 -13.95 7.02 -9.07
C GLU A 59 -12.60 6.44 -9.55
N PRO A 60 -12.55 5.13 -9.82
CA PRO A 60 -13.59 4.12 -9.63
C PRO A 60 -13.94 3.88 -8.14
N ALA A 61 -15.21 3.56 -7.85
CA ALA A 61 -15.72 3.47 -6.48
C ALA A 61 -14.98 2.40 -5.64
N PRO A 62 -14.33 2.76 -4.52
CA PRO A 62 -13.61 1.79 -3.69
C PRO A 62 -14.54 0.87 -2.89
N LEU A 63 -15.77 1.28 -2.65
CA LEU A 63 -16.78 0.54 -1.92
C LEU A 63 -17.69 -0.26 -2.86
N ALA A 64 -17.98 -1.51 -2.53
CA ALA A 64 -18.92 -2.35 -3.26
C ALA A 64 -20.37 -1.90 -3.01
N ASN A 65 -20.65 -1.49 -1.77
CA ASN A 65 -21.92 -0.92 -1.36
C ASN A 65 -21.70 0.08 -0.20
N LYS A 66 -22.67 0.95 0.02
CA LYS A 66 -22.60 1.97 1.09
C LYS A 66 -22.62 1.36 2.51
N ALA A 67 -23.16 0.16 2.67
CA ALA A 67 -23.22 -0.50 3.98
C ALA A 67 -21.83 -0.91 4.49
N ALA A 68 -20.87 -1.18 3.59
CA ALA A 68 -19.49 -1.51 3.96
C ALA A 68 -18.81 -0.38 4.75
N LEU A 69 -19.21 0.88 4.59
CA LEU A 69 -18.68 1.99 5.41
C LEU A 69 -18.91 1.78 6.91
N LYS A 70 -19.98 1.13 7.30
CA LYS A 70 -20.30 0.87 8.72
C LYS A 70 -19.27 -0.05 9.39
N LEU A 71 -18.48 -0.77 8.61
CA LEU A 71 -17.42 -1.64 9.08
C LEU A 71 -16.09 -0.90 9.27
N ILE A 72 -16.00 0.39 8.93
CA ILE A 72 -14.78 1.18 9.09
C ILE A 72 -14.99 2.17 10.24
N SER A 73 -14.25 1.97 11.33
CA SER A 73 -14.20 2.89 12.47
C SER A 73 -13.00 3.83 12.37
N ALA A 74 -13.19 5.08 12.78
CA ALA A 74 -12.13 6.08 12.82
C ALA A 74 -11.40 6.05 14.16
N ALA A 75 -10.06 6.08 14.12
CA ALA A 75 -9.19 6.08 15.29
C ALA A 75 -8.00 7.02 15.09
N ASN A 76 -7.36 7.40 16.18
CA ASN A 76 -6.09 8.14 16.17
C ASN A 76 -5.07 7.47 17.09
N TYR A 77 -3.79 7.82 16.89
CA TYR A 77 -2.68 7.18 17.62
C TYR A 77 -2.55 7.64 19.08
N ASP A 78 -3.28 8.68 19.52
CA ASP A 78 -3.18 9.17 20.89
C ASP A 78 -4.20 8.50 21.83
N GLU A 79 -5.41 8.21 21.31
CA GLU A 79 -6.54 7.80 22.15
C GLU A 79 -6.98 6.34 21.94
N HIS A 80 -6.60 5.71 20.80
CA HIS A 80 -7.24 4.46 20.38
C HIS A 80 -6.28 3.28 20.20
N LEU A 81 -5.00 3.39 20.63
CA LEU A 81 -4.02 2.30 20.44
C LEU A 81 -4.47 0.97 21.05
N ALA A 82 -5.26 0.99 22.13
CA ALA A 82 -5.82 -0.21 22.74
C ALA A 82 -6.71 -1.03 21.79
N GLU A 83 -7.28 -0.43 20.75
CA GLU A 83 -8.06 -1.13 19.73
C GLU A 83 -7.25 -2.16 18.94
N LEU A 84 -5.91 -1.99 18.87
CA LEU A 84 -5.00 -2.88 18.18
C LEU A 84 -4.94 -4.28 18.82
N ALA A 85 -5.21 -4.39 20.12
CA ALA A 85 -5.23 -5.68 20.83
C ALA A 85 -6.28 -6.66 20.27
N GLY A 86 -7.36 -6.14 19.67
CA GLY A 86 -8.41 -6.93 19.05
C GLY A 86 -8.21 -7.18 17.55
N CYS A 87 -7.08 -6.79 16.96
CA CYS A 87 -6.84 -6.92 15.53
C CYS A 87 -5.88 -8.09 15.24
N GLU A 88 -6.29 -9.01 14.37
CA GLU A 88 -5.47 -10.13 13.91
C GLU A 88 -4.56 -9.75 12.74
N LEU A 89 -4.91 -8.69 11.99
CA LEU A 89 -4.11 -8.15 10.89
C LEU A 89 -3.97 -6.65 11.02
N ILE A 90 -2.74 -6.15 10.98
CA ILE A 90 -2.40 -4.74 11.06
C ILE A 90 -1.61 -4.38 9.81
N ILE A 91 -2.16 -3.51 8.96
CA ILE A 91 -1.52 -3.08 7.71
C ILE A 91 -1.07 -1.62 7.86
N GLU A 92 0.23 -1.39 7.81
CA GLU A 92 0.81 -0.06 7.82
C GLU A 92 0.84 0.51 6.40
N ALA A 93 0.31 1.71 6.21
CA ALA A 93 0.20 2.43 4.95
C ALA A 93 0.44 3.94 5.11
N ILE A 94 1.38 4.32 6.02
CA ILE A 94 1.81 5.71 6.20
C ILE A 94 2.80 6.13 5.12
N ALA A 95 3.31 7.37 5.21
CA ALA A 95 4.29 7.91 4.26
C ALA A 95 5.55 7.03 4.16
N GLU A 96 6.18 7.06 2.99
CA GLU A 96 7.34 6.24 2.62
C GLU A 96 8.63 6.81 3.25
N ARG A 97 8.65 6.81 4.59
CA ARG A 97 9.75 7.30 5.43
C ARG A 97 10.09 6.30 6.51
N MET A 98 11.34 5.82 6.49
CA MET A 98 11.85 4.80 7.41
C MET A 98 11.74 5.27 8.88
N ASP A 99 12.14 6.50 9.18
CA ASP A 99 12.09 7.09 10.51
C ASP A 99 10.65 7.09 11.07
N TRP A 100 9.68 7.56 10.28
CA TRP A 100 8.28 7.61 10.70
C TRP A 100 7.67 6.22 10.93
N LYS A 101 8.05 5.25 10.09
CA LYS A 101 7.57 3.87 10.25
C LYS A 101 8.16 3.23 11.51
N ASN A 102 9.45 3.45 11.77
CA ASN A 102 10.11 2.96 12.98
C ASN A 102 9.50 3.55 14.25
N ASP A 103 9.24 4.86 14.27
CA ASP A 103 8.55 5.54 15.38
C ASP A 103 7.14 4.97 15.60
N LEU A 104 6.40 4.73 14.51
CA LEU A 104 5.07 4.14 14.59
C LEU A 104 5.12 2.72 15.15
N TYR A 105 6.06 1.88 14.70
CA TYR A 105 6.21 0.53 15.23
C TYR A 105 6.51 0.54 16.73
N GLY A 106 7.39 1.42 17.19
CA GLY A 106 7.65 1.61 18.62
C GLY A 106 6.40 1.95 19.43
N LYS A 107 5.50 2.75 18.86
CA LYS A 107 4.23 3.13 19.51
C LYS A 107 3.21 2.01 19.55
N ILE A 108 3.07 1.22 18.48
CA ILE A 108 1.99 0.23 18.37
C ILE A 108 2.32 -1.11 18.99
N VAL A 109 3.60 -1.51 19.05
CA VAL A 109 4.03 -2.82 19.54
C VAL A 109 3.51 -3.14 20.95
N PRO A 110 3.49 -2.23 21.92
CA PRO A 110 2.94 -2.51 23.25
C PRO A 110 1.43 -2.80 23.28
N HIS A 111 0.72 -2.50 22.21
CA HIS A 111 -0.74 -2.57 22.12
C HIS A 111 -1.26 -3.69 21.22
N ILE A 112 -0.38 -4.42 20.52
CA ILE A 112 -0.80 -5.46 19.59
C ILE A 112 -0.98 -6.80 20.29
N SER A 113 -1.85 -7.65 19.72
CA SER A 113 -1.99 -9.04 20.16
C SER A 113 -0.74 -9.85 19.87
N ALA A 114 -0.41 -10.80 20.74
CA ALA A 114 0.71 -11.74 20.56
C ALA A 114 0.61 -12.56 19.26
N ASN A 115 -0.57 -12.67 18.66
CA ASN A 115 -0.81 -13.42 17.43
C ASN A 115 -1.09 -12.52 16.20
N ALA A 116 -1.07 -11.19 16.35
CA ALA A 116 -1.35 -10.28 15.26
C ALA A 116 -0.26 -10.37 14.18
N ILE A 117 -0.67 -10.41 12.93
CA ILE A 117 0.21 -10.24 11.77
C ILE A 117 0.35 -8.74 11.51
N ILE A 118 1.58 -8.28 11.42
CA ILE A 118 1.89 -6.89 11.04
C ILE A 118 2.44 -6.89 9.62
N ALA A 119 1.93 -6.00 8.79
CA ALA A 119 2.38 -5.87 7.42
C ALA A 119 2.61 -4.41 7.05
N SER A 120 3.65 -4.13 6.25
CA SER A 120 3.84 -2.83 5.63
C SER A 120 3.39 -2.83 4.18
N ASN A 121 2.65 -1.81 3.77
CA ASN A 121 2.28 -1.58 2.37
C ASN A 121 3.29 -0.69 1.63
N THR A 122 4.53 -0.62 2.09
CA THR A 122 5.61 0.13 1.42
C THR A 122 5.80 -0.34 -0.03
N SER A 123 6.16 0.57 -0.93
CA SER A 123 6.44 0.26 -2.33
C SER A 123 7.93 0.22 -2.66
N GLY A 124 8.79 0.74 -1.79
CA GLY A 124 10.21 0.95 -2.09
C GLY A 124 11.17 0.79 -0.91
N LEU A 125 10.68 0.79 0.33
CA LEU A 125 11.54 0.54 1.49
C LEU A 125 11.75 -0.97 1.66
N THR A 126 12.95 -1.35 2.09
CA THR A 126 13.31 -2.75 2.36
C THR A 126 12.51 -3.26 3.55
N ILE A 127 11.77 -4.33 3.36
CA ILE A 127 10.90 -4.93 4.40
C ILE A 127 11.77 -5.51 5.52
N ASP A 128 12.91 -6.12 5.18
CA ASP A 128 13.85 -6.65 6.16
C ASP A 128 14.40 -5.53 7.07
N ALA A 129 14.73 -4.35 6.52
CA ALA A 129 15.17 -3.21 7.30
C ALA A 129 14.08 -2.67 8.23
N LEU A 130 12.82 -2.60 7.76
CA LEU A 130 11.68 -2.22 8.60
C LEU A 130 11.46 -3.21 9.74
N SER A 131 11.71 -4.51 9.53
CA SER A 131 11.57 -5.53 10.56
C SER A 131 12.52 -5.33 11.74
N GLN A 132 13.66 -4.66 11.54
CA GLN A 132 14.65 -4.44 12.60
C GLN A 132 14.13 -3.47 13.70
N ALA A 133 13.16 -2.63 13.39
CA ALA A 133 12.49 -1.79 14.38
C ALA A 133 11.53 -2.55 15.30
N LEU A 134 11.22 -3.81 14.98
CA LEU A 134 10.31 -4.65 15.75
C LEU A 134 11.09 -5.55 16.72
N PRO A 135 10.51 -5.90 17.90
CA PRO A 135 11.06 -6.91 18.81
C PRO A 135 11.21 -8.28 18.13
N ALA A 136 12.16 -9.06 18.59
CA ALA A 136 12.50 -10.35 18.00
C ALA A 136 11.32 -11.35 17.97
N ASP A 137 10.45 -11.31 18.97
CA ASP A 137 9.25 -12.14 19.08
C ASP A 137 8.12 -11.71 18.12
N VAL A 138 8.15 -10.48 17.63
CA VAL A 138 7.17 -9.93 16.66
C VAL A 138 7.60 -10.21 15.22
N ARG A 139 8.90 -10.20 14.92
CA ARG A 139 9.46 -10.33 13.56
C ARG A 139 8.96 -11.55 12.77
N PRO A 140 8.74 -12.73 13.36
CA PRO A 140 8.22 -13.89 12.63
C PRO A 140 6.82 -13.64 12.02
N ARG A 141 6.07 -12.66 12.53
CA ARG A 141 4.73 -12.28 12.07
C ARG A 141 4.70 -10.98 11.29
N PHE A 142 5.86 -10.49 10.84
CA PHE A 142 6.00 -9.29 10.04
C PHE A 142 6.36 -9.63 8.59
N CYS A 143 5.71 -8.94 7.63
CA CYS A 143 5.99 -9.06 6.20
C CYS A 143 5.58 -7.79 5.45
N GLY A 144 5.91 -7.71 4.16
CA GLY A 144 5.29 -6.76 3.25
C GLY A 144 3.98 -7.31 2.69
N ILE A 145 2.94 -6.47 2.59
CA ILE A 145 1.75 -6.73 1.78
C ILE A 145 1.56 -5.52 0.86
N HIS A 146 2.03 -5.63 -0.35
CA HIS A 146 2.00 -4.54 -1.30
C HIS A 146 0.76 -4.61 -2.18
N PHE A 147 -0.20 -3.72 -1.91
CA PHE A 147 -1.39 -3.51 -2.72
C PHE A 147 -1.12 -2.49 -3.82
N PHE A 148 -1.81 -2.66 -4.95
CA PHE A 148 -1.78 -1.71 -6.07
C PHE A 148 -3.02 -0.83 -6.09
N ASN A 149 -2.85 0.41 -6.52
CA ASN A 149 -3.93 1.41 -6.58
C ASN A 149 -4.74 1.26 -7.89
N PRO A 150 -6.08 1.17 -7.84
CA PRO A 150 -6.96 1.07 -6.66
C PRO A 150 -7.06 -0.37 -6.12
N PRO A 151 -6.93 -0.59 -4.79
CA PRO A 151 -6.90 -1.94 -4.20
C PRO A 151 -8.09 -2.83 -4.55
N ARG A 152 -9.28 -2.29 -4.71
CA ARG A 152 -10.47 -3.05 -5.08
C ARG A 152 -10.36 -3.66 -6.48
N TYR A 153 -9.77 -2.96 -7.43
CA TYR A 153 -9.76 -3.32 -8.86
C TYR A 153 -8.48 -4.04 -9.26
N MET A 154 -7.36 -3.67 -8.66
CA MET A 154 -6.10 -4.34 -8.90
C MET A 154 -6.07 -5.70 -8.21
N ARG A 155 -6.06 -6.78 -9.01
CA ARG A 155 -6.09 -8.14 -8.48
C ARG A 155 -4.79 -8.55 -7.83
N LEU A 156 -3.67 -8.05 -8.32
CA LEU A 156 -2.34 -8.39 -7.83
C LEU A 156 -2.10 -7.86 -6.42
N VAL A 157 -1.52 -8.70 -5.57
CA VAL A 157 -0.89 -8.36 -4.30
C VAL A 157 0.45 -9.07 -4.22
N GLU A 158 1.46 -8.36 -3.78
CA GLU A 158 2.76 -8.95 -3.48
C GLU A 158 2.90 -9.18 -1.98
N ILE A 159 3.33 -10.38 -1.58
CA ILE A 159 3.76 -10.68 -0.21
C ILE A 159 5.28 -10.75 -0.21
N ILE A 160 5.93 -10.00 0.67
CA ILE A 160 7.37 -9.92 0.77
C ILE A 160 7.80 -10.40 2.16
N ALA A 161 8.52 -11.50 2.20
CA ALA A 161 9.09 -12.03 3.43
C ALA A 161 10.32 -11.24 3.88
N THR A 162 10.56 -11.21 5.18
CA THR A 162 11.87 -10.88 5.76
C THR A 162 12.66 -12.17 5.98
N ARG A 163 13.90 -12.06 6.44
CA ARG A 163 14.72 -13.23 6.84
C ARG A 163 14.13 -14.02 8.01
N THR A 164 13.28 -13.39 8.79
CA THR A 164 12.71 -13.96 10.02
C THR A 164 11.22 -14.28 9.92
N THR A 165 10.56 -13.90 8.83
CA THR A 165 9.13 -14.16 8.65
C THR A 165 8.85 -15.67 8.62
N ASP A 166 7.91 -16.12 9.44
CA ASP A 166 7.50 -17.52 9.49
C ASP A 166 6.77 -17.94 8.20
N ALA A 167 7.18 -19.07 7.64
CA ALA A 167 6.60 -19.59 6.40
C ALA A 167 5.11 -19.94 6.54
N GLY A 168 4.71 -20.48 7.69
CA GLY A 168 3.30 -20.80 7.96
C GLY A 168 2.41 -19.56 8.03
N THR A 169 2.96 -18.45 8.56
CA THR A 169 2.28 -17.13 8.54
C THR A 169 2.06 -16.65 7.10
N LEU A 170 3.06 -16.78 6.23
CA LEU A 170 2.94 -16.40 4.82
C LEU A 170 1.93 -17.27 4.07
N ASP A 171 1.94 -18.60 4.30
CA ASP A 171 1.00 -19.54 3.68
C ASP A 171 -0.45 -19.23 4.07
N ALA A 172 -0.66 -18.98 5.36
CA ALA A 172 -1.97 -18.64 5.89
C ALA A 172 -2.48 -17.29 5.35
N LEU A 173 -1.59 -16.30 5.26
CA LEU A 173 -1.90 -14.96 4.74
C LEU A 173 -2.22 -15.00 3.24
N GLU A 174 -1.42 -15.71 2.43
CA GLU A 174 -1.67 -15.91 1.00
C GLU A 174 -3.03 -16.57 0.75
N THR A 175 -3.31 -17.63 1.50
CA THR A 175 -4.62 -18.32 1.44
C THR A 175 -5.76 -17.36 1.78
N TRP A 176 -5.60 -16.54 2.81
CA TRP A 176 -6.61 -15.58 3.23
C TRP A 176 -6.82 -14.47 2.19
N LEU A 177 -5.75 -13.86 1.69
CA LEU A 177 -5.82 -12.81 0.66
C LEU A 177 -6.48 -13.33 -0.62
N THR A 178 -6.17 -14.55 -1.02
CA THR A 178 -6.77 -15.19 -2.21
C THR A 178 -8.24 -15.49 -2.00
N SER A 179 -8.58 -16.18 -0.90
CA SER A 179 -9.94 -16.68 -0.68
C SER A 179 -10.93 -15.62 -0.19
N ARG A 180 -10.48 -14.64 0.60
CA ARG A 180 -11.35 -13.61 1.21
C ARG A 180 -11.35 -12.30 0.46
N LEU A 181 -10.20 -11.87 -0.06
CA LEU A 181 -10.09 -10.61 -0.80
C LEU A 181 -10.09 -10.80 -2.32
N GLY A 182 -10.08 -12.03 -2.82
CA GLY A 182 -10.08 -12.33 -4.26
C GLY A 182 -8.80 -11.88 -4.97
N LYS A 183 -7.65 -11.86 -4.25
CA LYS A 183 -6.38 -11.43 -4.81
C LYS A 183 -5.64 -12.56 -5.52
N GLY A 184 -4.94 -12.20 -6.61
CA GLY A 184 -3.85 -13.00 -7.15
C GLY A 184 -2.57 -12.63 -6.40
N VAL A 185 -2.09 -13.55 -5.57
CA VAL A 185 -0.93 -13.29 -4.70
C VAL A 185 0.33 -13.83 -5.35
N ILE A 186 1.42 -13.06 -5.31
CA ILE A 186 2.77 -13.51 -5.62
C ILE A 186 3.68 -13.28 -4.43
N ARG A 187 4.61 -14.21 -4.20
CA ARG A 187 5.69 -14.05 -3.21
C ARG A 187 6.87 -13.39 -3.88
N ALA A 188 7.10 -12.13 -3.52
CA ALA A 188 8.19 -11.34 -4.05
C ALA A 188 9.40 -11.37 -3.11
N LEU A 189 10.59 -11.24 -3.68
CA LEU A 189 11.81 -11.01 -2.90
C LEU A 189 11.84 -9.55 -2.43
N ASP A 190 12.50 -9.33 -1.28
CA ASP A 190 12.75 -7.99 -0.75
C ASP A 190 13.85 -7.28 -1.56
N THR A 191 13.50 -6.92 -2.77
CA THR A 191 14.36 -6.21 -3.73
C THR A 191 13.72 -4.88 -4.10
N PRO A 192 14.48 -3.85 -4.49
CA PRO A 192 13.93 -2.54 -4.86
C PRO A 192 12.78 -2.65 -5.86
N ASN A 193 11.64 -2.03 -5.54
CA ASN A 193 10.41 -2.05 -6.32
C ASN A 193 9.74 -3.43 -6.50
N PHE A 194 10.14 -4.44 -5.75
CA PHE A 194 9.62 -5.82 -5.77
C PHE A 194 9.54 -6.41 -7.19
N VAL A 195 8.38 -6.92 -7.64
CA VAL A 195 8.21 -7.52 -8.98
C VAL A 195 7.47 -6.59 -9.93
N ALA A 196 6.23 -6.20 -9.61
CA ALA A 196 5.37 -5.51 -10.58
C ALA A 196 5.84 -4.08 -10.86
N ASN A 197 6.31 -3.35 -9.84
CA ASN A 197 6.89 -2.03 -10.05
C ASN A 197 8.17 -2.10 -10.89
N ARG A 198 9.00 -3.13 -10.74
CA ARG A 198 10.19 -3.34 -11.58
C ARG A 198 9.81 -3.55 -13.05
N ILE A 199 8.80 -4.40 -13.30
CA ILE A 199 8.29 -4.63 -14.67
C ILE A 199 7.70 -3.33 -15.24
N GLY A 200 6.94 -2.59 -14.42
CA GLY A 200 6.38 -1.29 -14.81
C GLY A 200 7.44 -0.28 -15.17
N VAL A 201 8.48 -0.12 -14.33
CA VAL A 201 9.61 0.78 -14.58
C VAL A 201 10.38 0.36 -15.83
N LEU A 202 10.69 -0.93 -15.99
CA LEU A 202 11.33 -1.45 -17.20
C LEU A 202 10.52 -1.09 -18.46
N SER A 203 9.21 -1.27 -18.40
CA SER A 203 8.31 -0.95 -19.49
C SER A 203 8.31 0.54 -19.85
N ILE A 204 8.36 1.41 -18.85
CA ILE A 204 8.46 2.87 -19.04
C ILE A 204 9.80 3.24 -19.66
N LEU A 205 10.90 2.70 -19.12
CA LEU A 205 12.25 2.97 -19.63
C LEU A 205 12.44 2.47 -21.06
N ALA A 206 11.87 1.31 -21.41
CA ALA A 206 11.89 0.79 -22.78
C ALA A 206 11.16 1.74 -23.75
N VAL A 207 9.97 2.22 -23.36
CA VAL A 207 9.24 3.22 -24.18
C VAL A 207 10.06 4.49 -24.35
N MET A 208 10.63 5.02 -23.27
CA MET A 208 11.47 6.24 -23.34
C MET A 208 12.70 6.05 -24.24
N HIS A 209 13.38 4.89 -24.12
CA HIS A 209 14.53 4.55 -24.97
C HIS A 209 14.15 4.56 -26.46
N HIS A 210 13.04 3.89 -26.80
CA HIS A 210 12.58 3.81 -28.19
C HIS A 210 12.05 5.16 -28.70
N THR A 211 11.39 5.96 -27.84
CA THR A 211 10.97 7.32 -28.16
C THR A 211 12.16 8.17 -28.59
N GLN A 212 13.26 8.11 -27.84
CA GLN A 212 14.49 8.81 -28.18
C GLN A 212 15.15 8.24 -29.45
N ARG A 213 15.23 6.90 -29.56
CA ARG A 213 15.87 6.22 -30.71
C ARG A 213 15.19 6.54 -32.04
N PHE A 214 13.85 6.65 -32.04
CA PHE A 214 13.07 6.92 -33.25
C PHE A 214 12.66 8.39 -33.38
N GLU A 215 13.16 9.28 -32.51
CA GLU A 215 12.88 10.72 -32.52
C GLU A 215 11.37 11.05 -32.53
N LEU A 216 10.56 10.22 -31.84
CA LEU A 216 9.11 10.37 -31.79
C LEU A 216 8.67 11.47 -30.82
N GLY A 217 7.61 12.20 -31.18
CA GLY A 217 6.91 13.08 -30.25
C GLY A 217 6.10 12.26 -29.21
N PHE A 218 5.90 12.81 -28.01
CA PHE A 218 5.14 12.12 -26.95
C PHE A 218 3.66 11.90 -27.34
N ASP A 219 3.09 12.75 -28.16
CA ASP A 219 1.75 12.60 -28.73
C ASP A 219 1.64 11.35 -29.61
N VAL A 220 2.66 11.08 -30.43
CA VAL A 220 2.77 9.88 -31.26
C VAL A 220 2.90 8.65 -30.38
N VAL A 221 3.78 8.71 -29.36
CA VAL A 221 3.99 7.60 -28.41
C VAL A 221 2.70 7.29 -27.65
N ASP A 222 1.96 8.30 -27.18
CA ASP A 222 0.66 8.11 -26.53
C ASP A 222 -0.39 7.51 -27.46
N ALA A 223 -0.39 7.89 -28.74
CA ALA A 223 -1.28 7.29 -29.72
C ALA A 223 -0.95 5.80 -29.98
N LEU A 224 0.34 5.44 -30.00
CA LEU A 224 0.81 4.08 -30.26
C LEU A 224 0.71 3.16 -29.03
N THR A 225 1.07 3.68 -27.83
CA THR A 225 1.22 2.87 -26.61
C THR A 225 0.15 3.15 -25.55
N GLY A 226 -0.78 4.06 -25.79
CA GLY A 226 -1.82 4.50 -24.86
C GLY A 226 -3.05 3.56 -24.82
N PRO A 227 -4.26 4.12 -24.83
CA PRO A 227 -5.49 3.35 -24.61
C PRO A 227 -5.72 2.21 -25.60
N LYS A 228 -5.17 2.30 -26.82
CA LYS A 228 -5.32 1.24 -27.86
C LYS A 228 -4.69 -0.10 -27.47
N ILE A 229 -3.66 -0.07 -26.60
CA ILE A 229 -3.00 -1.28 -26.08
C ILE A 229 -3.23 -1.46 -24.58
N GLY A 230 -4.27 -0.81 -24.02
CA GLY A 230 -4.66 -0.96 -22.61
C GLY A 230 -3.81 -0.20 -21.60
N ARG A 231 -2.93 0.69 -22.06
CA ARG A 231 -2.18 1.56 -21.14
C ARG A 231 -2.95 2.85 -20.86
N PRO A 232 -2.95 3.38 -19.64
CA PRO A 232 -3.47 4.71 -19.37
C PRO A 232 -2.66 5.74 -20.16
N LYS A 233 -3.30 6.82 -20.61
CA LYS A 233 -2.61 7.94 -21.28
C LYS A 233 -1.46 8.39 -20.39
N SER A 234 -0.29 8.65 -20.97
CA SER A 234 0.90 9.15 -20.27
C SER A 234 0.75 10.61 -19.82
N ALA A 235 -0.47 11.07 -19.57
CA ALA A 235 -0.78 12.42 -19.09
C ALA A 235 0.05 12.87 -17.86
N THR A 236 0.73 11.93 -17.21
CA THR A 236 1.68 12.17 -16.14
C THR A 236 3.01 12.78 -16.59
N TYR A 237 3.33 12.80 -17.89
CA TYR A 237 4.58 13.34 -18.42
C TYR A 237 4.47 14.73 -19.04
N ARG A 238 3.30 15.37 -18.97
CA ARG A 238 3.17 16.80 -19.30
C ARG A 238 3.84 17.62 -18.20
N THR A 239 5.12 17.90 -18.36
CA THR A 239 5.74 19.01 -17.61
C THR A 239 5.12 20.34 -18.09
N ARG A 240 4.77 21.20 -17.15
CA ARG A 240 4.28 22.59 -17.41
C ARG A 240 5.30 23.49 -18.12
N SER A 241 6.50 22.99 -18.40
CA SER A 241 7.58 23.72 -19.07
C SER A 241 8.13 22.90 -20.24
N GLY A 242 8.27 23.55 -21.37
CA GLY A 242 8.60 22.96 -22.65
C GLY A 242 9.84 22.04 -22.70
N ARG A 243 9.82 21.25 -23.72
CA ARG A 243 10.78 20.23 -24.28
C ARG A 243 12.15 19.92 -23.60
N ALA A 244 12.73 20.82 -22.81
CA ALA A 244 14.06 20.63 -22.20
C ALA A 244 14.04 20.00 -20.80
N SER A 245 12.95 20.07 -20.04
CA SER A 245 12.92 19.68 -18.61
C SER A 245 12.65 18.20 -18.34
N CYS A 246 12.10 17.45 -19.29
CA CYS A 246 11.76 16.04 -19.10
C CYS A 246 12.99 15.16 -18.90
N ARG A 247 14.12 15.45 -19.58
CA ARG A 247 15.36 14.66 -19.48
C ARG A 247 16.02 14.81 -18.11
N GLU A 248 16.08 16.02 -17.58
CA GLU A 248 16.71 16.30 -16.28
C GLU A 248 15.85 15.82 -15.11
N GLU A 249 14.54 15.97 -15.20
CA GLU A 249 13.62 15.59 -14.13
C GLU A 249 13.44 14.07 -14.04
N CYS A 250 13.38 13.37 -15.18
CA CYS A 250 13.40 11.90 -15.20
C CYS A 250 14.74 11.32 -14.72
N LEU A 251 15.88 11.93 -15.10
CA LEU A 251 17.18 11.51 -14.60
C LEU A 251 17.37 11.84 -13.11
N ARG A 252 16.76 12.93 -12.62
CA ARG A 252 16.78 13.29 -11.20
C ARG A 252 15.90 12.34 -10.38
N LEU A 253 14.71 11.97 -10.87
CA LEU A 253 13.83 10.97 -10.24
C LEU A 253 14.46 9.57 -10.25
N CYS A 254 15.15 9.19 -11.32
CA CYS A 254 15.93 7.95 -11.34
C CYS A 254 17.10 7.99 -10.35
N ARG A 255 17.87 9.08 -10.30
CA ARG A 255 19.04 9.19 -9.39
C ARG A 255 18.64 9.27 -7.91
N SER A 256 17.54 9.99 -7.57
CA SER A 256 17.10 10.12 -6.18
C SER A 256 16.41 8.87 -5.61
N ARG A 257 16.11 7.87 -6.45
CA ARG A 257 15.54 6.58 -6.02
C ARG A 257 16.52 5.41 -6.11
N TRP A 258 17.76 5.66 -6.58
CA TRP A 258 18.79 4.64 -6.76
C TRP A 258 20.09 4.95 -5.98
N SER A 259 20.13 6.01 -5.19
CA SER A 259 21.11 6.32 -4.16
C SER A 259 20.48 6.10 -2.77
#